data_180510fb1bed193989221b92d0989d88
#
_entry.id   180510fb1bed193989221b92d0989d88
#
_cell.length_a   1.000
_cell.length_b   1.000
_cell.length_c   1.000
_cell.angle_alpha   90.00
_cell.angle_beta   90.00
_cell.angle_gamma   90.00
#
_symmetry.space_group_name_H-M   'P 1'
#
loop_
_entity.id
_entity.type
_entity.pdbx_description
1 polymer ?
#
loop_
_entity_poly.entity_id
_entity_poly.type
_entity_poly.pdbx_seq_one_letter_code
_entity_poly.pdbx_strand_id
1 'polypeptide(L)'
;MVIINGHGGNTFKSMIRDLSLDYPDFLIASSEWFAFVPAKEYFDEPGDHADELETSVMMHYHPELVNLDEAGDGNYKKFASQMLNEKVAWIPRNWQNVSQDTGIGNP
;
A
#
# COMPACT_ATOMS: atom_id res chain seq x y z
N MET A 1 19.26 -6.95 10.36
CA MET A 1 18.88 -6.38 9.05
C MET A 1 17.46 -5.87 9.13
N VAL A 2 17.16 -4.70 8.56
CA VAL A 2 15.79 -4.19 8.41
C VAL A 2 15.47 -4.04 6.93
N ILE A 3 14.33 -4.54 6.52
CA ILE A 3 13.77 -4.37 5.18
C ILE A 3 12.73 -3.26 5.30
N ILE A 4 12.92 -2.15 4.59
CA ILE A 4 11.89 -1.11 4.48
C ILE A 4 11.04 -1.45 3.26
N ASN A 5 9.82 -1.88 3.51
CA ASN A 5 8.88 -2.23 2.46
C ASN A 5 8.27 -0.96 1.85
N GLY A 6 8.45 -0.80 0.55
CA GLY A 6 7.93 0.34 -0.22
C GLY A 6 6.55 0.14 -0.83
N HIS A 7 5.93 -1.06 -0.69
CA HIS A 7 4.67 -1.35 -1.38
C HIS A 7 3.78 -2.31 -0.59
N GLY A 8 2.51 -1.96 -0.38
CA GLY A 8 1.55 -2.74 0.40
C GLY A 8 1.24 -4.14 -0.16
N GLY A 9 1.47 -4.36 -1.46
CA GLY A 9 1.31 -5.68 -2.09
C GLY A 9 2.45 -6.66 -1.80
N ASN A 10 3.57 -6.19 -1.28
CA ASN A 10 4.70 -7.05 -0.92
C ASN A 10 4.47 -7.71 0.44
N THR A 11 4.94 -8.95 0.59
CA THR A 11 4.96 -9.63 1.87
C THR A 11 6.30 -10.35 2.07
N PHE A 12 7.00 -10.01 3.14
CA PHE A 12 8.29 -10.60 3.50
C PHE A 12 8.18 -11.58 4.67
N LYS A 13 7.01 -11.67 5.31
CA LYS A 13 6.83 -12.43 6.56
C LYS A 13 7.16 -13.91 6.43
N SER A 14 6.74 -14.56 5.33
CA SER A 14 7.05 -15.98 5.09
C SER A 14 8.54 -16.19 4.87
N MET A 15 9.16 -15.38 4.02
CA MET A 15 10.60 -15.43 3.76
C MET A 15 11.43 -15.21 5.05
N ILE A 16 11.06 -14.21 5.87
CA ILE A 16 11.75 -13.94 7.14
C ILE A 16 11.59 -15.11 8.09
N ARG A 17 10.40 -15.73 8.14
CA ARG A 17 10.15 -16.91 8.98
C ARG A 17 11.04 -18.08 8.57
N ASP A 18 11.16 -18.35 7.28
CA ASP A 18 11.99 -19.44 6.77
C ASP A 18 13.47 -19.18 7.05
N LEU A 19 13.97 -17.97 6.77
CA LEU A 19 15.35 -17.57 7.04
C LEU A 19 15.70 -17.60 8.53
N SER A 20 14.75 -17.34 9.42
CA SER A 20 15.00 -17.38 10.87
C SER A 20 15.28 -18.79 11.39
N LEU A 21 14.90 -19.82 10.66
CA LEU A 21 15.24 -21.21 10.99
C LEU A 21 16.69 -21.54 10.64
N ASP A 22 17.17 -21.02 9.51
CA ASP A 22 18.53 -21.26 9.02
C ASP A 22 19.56 -20.33 9.71
N TYR A 23 19.13 -19.16 10.15
CA TYR A 23 19.98 -18.12 10.74
C TYR A 23 19.40 -17.60 12.07
N PRO A 24 19.32 -18.44 13.12
CA PRO A 24 18.61 -18.09 14.37
C PRO A 24 19.26 -16.93 15.14
N ASP A 25 20.55 -16.68 14.94
CA ASP A 25 21.29 -15.59 15.59
C ASP A 25 21.20 -14.26 14.82
N PHE A 26 20.52 -14.25 13.69
CA PHE A 26 20.42 -13.07 12.82
C PHE A 26 19.02 -12.47 12.82
N LEU A 27 18.85 -11.33 13.47
CA LEU A 27 17.56 -10.61 13.46
C LEU A 27 17.28 -9.99 12.11
N ILE A 28 16.17 -10.42 11.49
CA ILE A 28 15.60 -9.83 10.28
C ILE A 28 14.21 -9.28 10.61
N ALA A 29 13.96 -8.01 10.30
CA ALA A 29 12.66 -7.37 10.46
C ALA A 29 12.23 -6.71 9.16
N SER A 30 10.93 -6.66 8.89
CA SER A 30 10.37 -5.78 7.85
C SER A 30 9.54 -4.69 8.49
N SER A 31 9.61 -3.51 7.90
CA SER A 31 8.80 -2.35 8.26
C SER A 31 8.18 -1.77 7.01
N GLU A 32 6.96 -1.30 7.12
CA GLU A 32 6.19 -0.70 6.04
C GLU A 32 6.28 0.82 6.19
N TRP A 33 6.84 1.52 5.18
CA TRP A 33 7.07 2.95 5.28
C TRP A 33 5.77 3.74 5.55
N PHE A 34 4.68 3.31 4.92
CA PHE A 34 3.36 3.92 5.05
C PHE A 34 2.68 3.67 6.41
N ALA A 35 3.28 2.84 7.26
CA ALA A 35 2.80 2.57 8.62
C ALA A 35 3.61 3.32 9.70
N PHE A 36 4.59 4.16 9.34
CA PHE A 36 5.41 4.89 10.30
C PHE A 36 4.64 5.97 11.05
N VAL A 37 3.63 6.53 10.39
CA VAL A 37 2.71 7.50 11.01
C VAL A 37 1.28 7.07 10.73
N PRO A 38 0.34 7.30 11.66
CA PRO A 38 -1.06 7.01 11.42
C PRO A 38 -1.64 8.02 10.44
N ALA A 39 -1.86 7.61 9.20
CA ALA A 39 -2.32 8.47 8.11
C ALA A 39 -3.54 9.32 8.48
N LYS A 40 -4.47 8.76 9.26
CA LYS A 40 -5.69 9.44 9.72
C LYS A 40 -5.45 10.66 10.63
N GLU A 41 -4.24 10.83 11.18
CA GLU A 41 -3.88 12.01 11.98
C GLU A 41 -3.39 13.17 11.12
N TYR A 42 -3.04 12.91 9.87
CA TYR A 42 -2.39 13.87 8.98
C TYR A 42 -3.17 14.15 7.70
N PHE A 43 -4.04 13.23 7.31
CA PHE A 43 -4.77 13.29 6.05
C PHE A 43 -6.28 13.18 6.29
N ASP A 44 -7.05 13.94 5.54
CA ASP A 44 -8.51 14.00 5.68
C ASP A 44 -9.18 12.75 5.10
N GLU A 45 -8.67 12.25 3.98
CA GLU A 45 -9.24 11.13 3.23
C GLU A 45 -8.18 10.08 2.87
N PRO A 46 -7.54 9.44 3.86
CA PRO A 46 -6.54 8.40 3.58
C PRO A 46 -7.18 7.24 2.81
N GLY A 47 -6.54 6.85 1.72
CA GLY A 47 -6.98 5.80 0.82
C GLY A 47 -6.19 4.51 0.94
N ASP A 48 -5.82 3.93 -0.20
CA ASP A 48 -5.11 2.64 -0.27
C ASP A 48 -4.00 2.63 -1.34
N HIS A 49 -4.08 3.50 -2.36
CA HIS A 49 -3.07 3.57 -3.41
C HIS A 49 -3.14 4.88 -4.18
N ALA A 50 -2.00 5.54 -4.35
CA ALA A 50 -1.89 6.88 -4.91
C ALA A 50 -2.86 7.86 -4.22
N ASP A 51 -2.99 7.71 -2.92
CA ASP A 51 -3.79 8.54 -2.03
C ASP A 51 -3.01 9.76 -1.51
N GLU A 52 -3.61 10.55 -0.62
CA GLU A 52 -2.98 11.73 -0.02
C GLU A 52 -1.61 11.42 0.61
N LEU A 53 -1.44 10.25 1.23
CA LEU A 53 -0.17 9.85 1.84
C LEU A 53 0.92 9.64 0.77
N GLU A 54 0.66 8.80 -0.23
CA GLU A 54 1.64 8.48 -1.27
C GLU A 54 1.91 9.70 -2.15
N THR A 55 0.86 10.41 -2.55
CA THR A 55 0.95 11.59 -3.41
C THR A 55 1.71 12.73 -2.73
N SER A 56 1.44 13.03 -1.44
CA SER A 56 2.16 14.07 -0.71
C SER A 56 3.66 13.80 -0.60
N VAL A 57 4.05 12.53 -0.42
CA VAL A 57 5.48 12.14 -0.41
C VAL A 57 6.11 12.36 -1.78
N MET A 58 5.42 11.98 -2.86
CA MET A 58 5.90 12.24 -4.22
C MET A 58 5.98 13.74 -4.52
N MET A 59 5.00 14.51 -4.12
CA MET A 59 5.02 15.99 -4.27
C MET A 59 6.16 16.64 -3.50
N HIS A 60 6.56 16.08 -2.36
CA HIS A 60 7.67 16.59 -1.59
C HIS A 60 9.03 16.33 -2.25
N TYR A 61 9.26 15.12 -2.75
CA TYR A 61 10.55 14.70 -3.29
C TYR A 61 10.68 14.89 -4.81
N HIS A 62 9.58 14.72 -5.54
CA HIS A 62 9.53 14.70 -7.00
C HIS A 62 8.25 15.36 -7.53
N PRO A 63 8.02 16.66 -7.23
CA PRO A 63 6.80 17.35 -7.66
C PRO A 63 6.64 17.36 -9.19
N GLU A 64 7.75 17.30 -9.92
CA GLU A 64 7.75 17.25 -11.38
C GLU A 64 7.15 15.96 -11.97
N LEU A 65 6.98 14.91 -11.15
CA LEU A 65 6.38 13.64 -11.55
C LEU A 65 4.89 13.53 -11.19
N VAL A 66 4.33 14.53 -10.49
CA VAL A 66 2.93 14.52 -10.05
C VAL A 66 2.11 15.48 -10.89
N ASN A 67 1.05 14.97 -11.50
CA ASN A 67 0.09 15.77 -12.25
C ASN A 67 -1.32 15.55 -11.71
N LEU A 68 -1.74 16.38 -10.76
CA LEU A 68 -3.05 16.26 -10.12
C LEU A 68 -4.20 16.53 -11.08
N ASP A 69 -3.99 17.30 -12.17
CA ASP A 69 -5.02 17.57 -13.15
C ASP A 69 -5.41 16.33 -13.97
N GLU A 70 -4.54 15.32 -13.99
CA GLU A 70 -4.77 14.02 -14.64
C GLU A 70 -5.19 12.92 -13.65
N ALA A 71 -5.30 13.24 -12.36
CA ALA A 71 -5.73 12.28 -11.36
C ALA A 71 -7.19 11.86 -11.61
N GLY A 72 -7.47 10.58 -11.38
CA GLY A 72 -8.82 10.04 -11.44
C GLY A 72 -9.64 10.36 -10.19
N ASP A 73 -10.80 9.73 -10.09
CA ASP A 73 -11.73 9.95 -8.98
C ASP A 73 -11.39 9.15 -7.71
N GLY A 74 -10.34 8.33 -7.74
CA GLY A 74 -9.90 7.50 -6.63
C GLY A 74 -10.90 6.44 -6.15
N ASN A 75 -11.93 6.18 -6.94
CA ASN A 75 -13.01 5.28 -6.55
C ASN A 75 -12.57 3.82 -6.53
N TYR A 76 -12.90 3.15 -5.42
CA TYR A 76 -12.73 1.71 -5.26
C TYR A 76 -14.01 0.95 -5.60
N LYS A 77 -13.91 0.07 -6.58
CA LYS A 77 -15.00 -0.83 -6.93
C LYS A 77 -14.91 -2.13 -6.11
N LYS A 78 -15.93 -2.39 -5.31
CA LYS A 78 -15.99 -3.60 -4.48
C LYS A 78 -16.07 -4.86 -5.33
N PHE A 79 -15.49 -5.94 -4.83
CA PHE A 79 -15.66 -7.28 -5.41
C PHE A 79 -17.12 -7.76 -5.29
N ALA A 80 -17.54 -8.61 -6.21
CA ALA A 80 -18.84 -9.30 -6.10
C ALA A 80 -18.88 -10.27 -4.90
N SER A 81 -17.74 -10.78 -4.45
CA SER A 81 -17.61 -11.66 -3.29
C SER A 81 -17.50 -10.87 -1.99
N GLN A 82 -18.44 -11.11 -1.08
CA GLN A 82 -18.40 -10.52 0.26
C GLN A 82 -17.14 -10.92 1.04
N MET A 83 -16.70 -12.17 0.93
CA MET A 83 -15.50 -12.67 1.61
C MET A 83 -14.23 -11.89 1.24
N LEU A 84 -14.11 -11.43 -0.02
CA LEU A 84 -12.99 -10.61 -0.48
C LEU A 84 -13.09 -9.19 0.08
N ASN A 85 -14.29 -8.61 0.11
CA ASN A 85 -14.52 -7.27 0.65
C ASN A 85 -14.27 -7.22 2.17
N GLU A 86 -14.60 -8.29 2.88
CA GLU A 86 -14.38 -8.44 4.32
C GLU A 86 -12.97 -8.94 4.67
N LYS A 87 -12.11 -9.14 3.66
CA LYS A 87 -10.73 -9.64 3.83
C LYS A 87 -10.64 -11.01 4.52
N VAL A 88 -11.70 -11.80 4.49
CA VAL A 88 -11.72 -13.20 4.96
C VAL A 88 -11.01 -14.13 3.97
N ALA A 89 -11.13 -13.83 2.69
CA ALA A 89 -10.36 -14.45 1.62
C ALA A 89 -9.45 -13.42 0.95
N TRP A 90 -8.36 -13.91 0.34
CA TRP A 90 -7.38 -13.06 -0.34
C TRP A 90 -7.16 -13.54 -1.78
N ILE A 91 -7.04 -12.59 -2.70
CA ILE A 91 -6.56 -12.79 -4.08
C ILE A 91 -5.57 -11.66 -4.42
N PRO A 92 -4.68 -11.85 -5.37
CA PRO A 92 -3.93 -10.74 -5.96
C PRO A 92 -4.89 -9.68 -6.49
N ARG A 93 -4.57 -8.41 -6.28
CA ARG A 93 -5.42 -7.31 -6.74
C ARG A 93 -5.44 -7.26 -8.27
N ASN A 94 -6.63 -7.43 -8.83
CA ASN A 94 -6.88 -7.19 -10.26
C ASN A 94 -7.33 -5.74 -10.43
N TRP A 95 -6.40 -4.86 -10.76
CA TRP A 95 -6.60 -3.43 -10.85
C TRP A 95 -7.75 -3.02 -11.77
N GLN A 96 -7.88 -3.64 -12.94
CA GLN A 96 -8.96 -3.34 -13.88
C GLN A 96 -10.36 -3.59 -13.32
N ASN A 97 -10.47 -4.46 -12.32
CA ASN A 97 -11.74 -4.77 -11.69
C ASN A 97 -12.06 -3.91 -10.47
N VAL A 98 -11.07 -3.22 -9.90
CA VAL A 98 -11.25 -2.49 -8.63
C VAL A 98 -11.03 -0.98 -8.73
N SER A 99 -10.33 -0.50 -9.77
CA SER A 99 -10.12 0.91 -10.03
C SER A 99 -10.09 1.18 -11.52
N GLN A 100 -10.40 2.40 -11.92
CA GLN A 100 -10.37 2.82 -13.31
C GLN A 100 -8.94 3.15 -13.78
N ASP A 101 -8.14 3.72 -12.92
CA ASP A 101 -6.80 4.27 -13.20
C ASP A 101 -5.73 3.85 -12.20
N THR A 102 -6.05 2.84 -11.38
CA THR A 102 -5.25 2.33 -10.26
C THR A 102 -5.25 3.17 -8.98
N GLY A 103 -5.67 4.44 -9.02
CA GLY A 103 -5.86 5.25 -7.81
C GLY A 103 -6.98 4.70 -6.93
N ILE A 104 -6.79 4.71 -5.60
CA ILE A 104 -7.81 4.36 -4.60
C ILE A 104 -7.62 5.29 -3.40
N GLY A 105 -8.45 6.27 -3.32
CA GLY A 105 -8.39 7.38 -2.37
C GLY A 105 -8.20 8.71 -3.10
N ASN A 106 -8.31 9.81 -2.36
CA ASN A 106 -8.04 11.14 -2.88
C ASN A 106 -6.52 11.33 -3.01
N PRO A 107 -5.99 11.80 -4.15
CA PRO A 107 -4.56 12.05 -4.33
C PRO A 107 -4.04 13.29 -3.61
#